data_537dbcc4a47fdc89bb67fd768ade084d
#
_entry.id   537dbcc4a47fdc89bb67fd768ade084d
#
_cell.length_a   1.000
_cell.length_b   1.000
_cell.length_c   1.000
_cell.angle_alpha   90.00
_cell.angle_beta   90.00
_cell.angle_gamma   90.00
#
_symmetry.space_group_name_H-M   'P 1'
#
loop_
_entity.id
_entity.type
_entity.pdbx_description
1 polymer ?
#
loop_
_entity_poly.entity_id
_entity_poly.type
_entity_poly.pdbx_seq_one_letter_code
_entity_poly.pdbx_strand_id
1 'polypeptide(L)'
;MKKSTLIKLFLLTSVLALLSSLYPKKSFSIPAKNVRDTLSSSQFSYYGRVGVGNSGGSSILTINTSTANPSQTTNNLFVGDTITVGVGGSQTNYIVKDVASTSTILVYPVLTTGSAIAGGGIIATRSAIHTVSFEPQTTSNGGSWQVLIKAPDSPEISNGIPDQTGFDALPLGTANITCPYAGVASIGTTTLSSGLYHLISCSTPSGSPIGAGQTGVIIIGNAAGQLINPSPSHTTTAEGYANIFNFILRRLDSSGNITEESNGKIAIVESVRVTATIDPTLSFYIDNVGVNGVGSTVCGTGNGTLSAGAVNTTGDSVVFGSLGLGVINQLAQRVSCVTNAPGGYVVTAYEQGTMKNINTDTTIPDTLCNGSNCTTTLATAWSGASTTRSEFGYTFYAGGLGSSIPFTEGQWKPFAIGYQNAQPVMINPKTPSQTESANVCYRITATTTQEAGEYEAKVVYTATATF
;
A
#
# COMPACT_ATOMS: atom_id res chain seq x y z
N MET A 1 45.82 85.31 19.43
CA MET A 1 45.16 84.39 18.48
C MET A 1 45.33 82.90 18.77
N LYS A 2 45.60 82.37 19.98
CA LYS A 2 45.84 80.94 20.22
C LYS A 2 44.77 80.19 21.04
N LYS A 3 43.88 80.85 21.79
CA LYS A 3 42.83 80.16 22.58
C LYS A 3 41.58 79.78 21.77
N SER A 4 41.20 80.57 20.76
CA SER A 4 40.03 80.25 19.94
C SER A 4 40.22 79.00 19.04
N THR A 5 41.42 78.77 18.56
CA THR A 5 41.71 77.64 17.70
C THR A 5 41.72 76.27 18.47
N LEU A 6 42.19 76.31 19.74
CA LEU A 6 42.19 75.15 20.60
C LEU A 6 40.76 74.67 21.00
N ILE A 7 39.87 75.65 21.26
CA ILE A 7 38.46 75.37 21.61
C ILE A 7 37.71 74.76 20.41
N LYS A 8 37.95 75.30 19.19
CA LYS A 8 37.37 74.75 17.95
C LYS A 8 37.87 73.39 17.63
N LEU A 9 39.15 73.06 17.90
CA LEU A 9 39.69 71.69 17.69
C LEU A 9 39.11 70.69 18.69
N PHE A 10 38.94 71.09 19.96
CA PHE A 10 38.34 70.28 21.01
C PHE A 10 36.82 69.98 20.76
N LEU A 11 36.08 71.01 20.28
CA LEU A 11 34.69 70.84 19.86
C LEU A 11 34.59 69.93 18.63
N LEU A 12 35.49 70.05 17.66
CA LEU A 12 35.48 69.22 16.46
C LEU A 12 35.80 67.73 16.78
N THR A 13 36.75 67.47 17.68
CA THR A 13 37.07 66.11 18.12
C THR A 13 35.98 65.50 18.97
N SER A 14 35.32 66.28 19.84
CA SER A 14 34.19 65.79 20.62
C SER A 14 32.95 65.48 19.74
N VAL A 15 32.67 66.30 18.72
CA VAL A 15 31.59 66.06 17.75
C VAL A 15 31.93 64.83 16.88
N LEU A 16 33.20 64.64 16.48
CA LEU A 16 33.61 63.49 15.71
C LEU A 16 33.53 62.18 16.55
N ALA A 17 33.85 62.26 17.86
CA ALA A 17 33.72 61.15 18.80
C ALA A 17 32.23 60.79 19.06
N LEU A 18 31.34 61.80 19.14
CA LEU A 18 29.89 61.56 19.24
C LEU A 18 29.31 60.99 17.95
N LEU A 19 29.75 61.48 16.79
CA LEU A 19 29.32 60.94 15.49
C LEU A 19 29.78 59.48 15.28
N SER A 20 30.96 59.12 15.76
CA SER A 20 31.46 57.73 15.70
C SER A 20 30.71 56.75 16.63
N SER A 21 30.09 57.29 17.70
CA SER A 21 29.24 56.47 18.61
C SER A 21 27.82 56.31 18.08
N LEU A 22 27.38 57.16 17.13
CA LEU A 22 26.05 57.07 16.47
C LEU A 22 26.00 56.19 15.21
N TYR A 23 27.18 55.85 14.68
CA TYR A 23 27.19 54.83 13.61
C TYR A 23 27.06 53.42 14.26
N PRO A 24 25.98 52.70 13.93
CA PRO A 24 25.87 51.33 14.41
C PRO A 24 27.11 50.58 13.89
N LYS A 25 27.95 50.12 14.80
CA LYS A 25 29.05 49.21 14.45
C LYS A 25 28.40 48.02 13.76
N LYS A 26 28.57 47.90 12.45
CA LYS A 26 28.24 46.65 11.76
C LYS A 26 29.10 45.57 12.45
N SER A 27 28.50 44.82 13.31
CA SER A 27 29.10 43.63 13.84
C SER A 27 29.31 42.67 12.66
N PHE A 28 30.54 42.45 12.26
CA PHE A 28 30.83 41.41 11.29
C PHE A 28 30.64 40.08 12.01
N SER A 29 29.52 39.41 11.79
CA SER A 29 29.33 38.04 12.23
C SER A 29 30.15 37.11 11.32
N ILE A 30 30.89 36.20 11.91
CA ILE A 30 31.63 35.18 11.18
C ILE A 30 30.63 34.02 10.93
N PRO A 31 30.53 33.46 9.71
CA PRO A 31 29.64 32.33 9.49
C PRO A 31 30.19 31.06 10.15
N ALA A 32 29.34 30.30 10.83
CA ALA A 32 29.65 28.92 11.22
C ALA A 32 29.87 28.06 9.96
N LYS A 33 30.73 27.03 10.07
CA LYS A 33 31.03 26.11 8.96
C LYS A 33 30.07 24.91 8.96
N ASN A 34 29.99 24.22 7.82
CA ASN A 34 29.28 22.96 7.65
C ASN A 34 27.84 22.99 8.17
N VAL A 35 27.18 24.15 8.05
CA VAL A 35 25.79 24.34 8.50
C VAL A 35 24.86 23.65 7.54
N ARG A 36 24.10 22.68 8.06
CA ARG A 36 23.08 21.95 7.30
C ARG A 36 21.92 21.60 8.21
N ASP A 37 20.73 21.55 7.63
CA ASP A 37 19.53 20.96 8.23
C ASP A 37 19.17 19.69 7.48
N THR A 38 19.01 18.59 8.22
CA THR A 38 18.59 17.29 7.69
C THR A 38 17.21 16.97 8.24
N LEU A 39 16.26 16.73 7.36
CA LEU A 39 14.88 16.44 7.71
C LEU A 39 14.62 14.93 7.72
N SER A 40 13.82 14.45 8.68
CA SER A 40 13.32 13.07 8.67
C SER A 40 12.30 12.82 7.53
N SER A 41 11.63 13.87 7.05
CA SER A 41 10.74 13.84 5.90
C SER A 41 10.75 15.20 5.20
N SER A 42 10.94 15.21 3.89
CA SER A 42 10.84 16.41 3.05
C SER A 42 9.55 16.47 2.23
N GLN A 43 8.53 15.67 2.59
CA GLN A 43 7.26 15.62 1.88
C GLN A 43 6.38 16.82 2.24
N PHE A 44 5.66 17.34 1.25
CA PHE A 44 4.60 18.31 1.51
C PHE A 44 3.49 17.73 2.38
N SER A 45 2.96 18.54 3.29
CA SER A 45 1.63 18.32 3.85
C SER A 45 0.57 18.60 2.80
N TYR A 46 -0.65 18.17 3.05
CA TYR A 46 -1.80 18.47 2.22
C TYR A 46 -2.78 19.40 2.95
N TYR A 47 -3.18 20.46 2.29
CA TYR A 47 -4.26 21.31 2.74
C TYR A 47 -5.13 21.73 1.56
N GLY A 48 -6.32 21.16 1.48
CA GLY A 48 -7.31 21.41 0.45
C GLY A 48 -8.65 21.82 1.04
N ARG A 49 -9.64 21.99 0.19
CA ARG A 49 -11.01 22.30 0.56
C ARG A 49 -11.99 21.30 -0.03
N VAL A 50 -13.03 20.99 0.73
CA VAL A 50 -14.15 20.16 0.27
C VAL A 50 -14.86 20.89 -0.88
N GLY A 51 -15.04 20.19 -2.00
CA GLY A 51 -15.77 20.67 -3.16
C GLY A 51 -17.28 20.68 -2.96
N VAL A 52 -18.00 21.19 -3.94
CA VAL A 52 -19.46 21.13 -3.98
C VAL A 52 -19.94 19.71 -4.38
N GLY A 53 -21.16 19.34 -3.98
CA GLY A 53 -21.78 18.06 -4.36
C GLY A 53 -21.42 16.87 -3.46
N ASN A 54 -20.60 17.06 -2.43
CA ASN A 54 -20.38 16.03 -1.41
C ASN A 54 -21.61 15.87 -0.52
N SER A 55 -21.84 14.66 -0.02
CA SER A 55 -22.98 14.33 0.86
C SER A 55 -22.57 13.39 2.00
N GLY A 56 -23.22 13.53 3.14
CA GLY A 56 -23.08 12.57 4.23
C GLY A 56 -23.52 11.18 3.79
N GLY A 57 -22.84 10.14 4.28
CA GLY A 57 -23.05 8.74 3.88
C GLY A 57 -22.28 8.31 2.62
N SER A 58 -21.63 9.23 1.88
CA SER A 58 -20.79 8.92 0.73
C SER A 58 -19.39 8.48 1.16
N SER A 59 -18.78 7.51 0.46
CA SER A 59 -17.36 7.21 0.54
C SER A 59 -16.52 8.04 -0.43
N ILE A 60 -17.16 8.82 -1.31
CA ILE A 60 -16.48 9.67 -2.30
C ILE A 60 -16.36 11.07 -1.74
N LEU A 61 -15.15 11.61 -1.74
CA LEU A 61 -14.85 12.99 -1.39
C LEU A 61 -14.27 13.70 -2.61
N THR A 62 -15.00 14.70 -3.12
CA THR A 62 -14.54 15.60 -4.18
C THR A 62 -13.93 16.86 -3.56
N ILE A 63 -12.73 17.23 -4.01
CA ILE A 63 -12.04 18.43 -3.56
C ILE A 63 -12.43 19.64 -4.40
N ASN A 64 -12.22 20.83 -3.85
CA ASN A 64 -12.39 22.09 -4.57
C ASN A 64 -11.10 22.42 -5.34
N THR A 65 -11.18 22.43 -6.66
CA THR A 65 -10.05 22.68 -7.58
C THR A 65 -9.83 24.15 -7.93
N SER A 66 -10.53 25.08 -7.29
CA SER A 66 -10.37 26.51 -7.54
C SER A 66 -8.96 27.00 -7.16
N THR A 67 -8.40 27.88 -7.99
CA THR A 67 -7.08 28.50 -7.77
C THR A 67 -6.97 29.33 -6.48
N ALA A 68 -8.10 29.64 -5.83
CA ALA A 68 -8.13 30.29 -4.53
C ALA A 68 -7.81 29.34 -3.36
N ASN A 69 -7.73 28.01 -3.61
CA ASN A 69 -7.47 27.03 -2.55
C ASN A 69 -5.97 26.69 -2.44
N PRO A 70 -5.51 26.30 -1.24
CA PRO A 70 -4.11 25.95 -1.04
C PRO A 70 -3.67 24.77 -1.92
N SER A 71 -4.40 23.65 -1.89
CA SER A 71 -4.18 22.51 -2.78
C SER A 71 -5.37 22.36 -3.73
N GLN A 72 -5.07 22.34 -5.02
CA GLN A 72 -6.05 22.33 -6.11
C GLN A 72 -6.24 20.92 -6.72
N THR A 73 -5.37 20.01 -6.35
CA THR A 73 -5.39 18.62 -6.82
C THR A 73 -5.20 17.67 -5.64
N THR A 74 -5.40 16.38 -5.88
CA THR A 74 -5.15 15.29 -4.92
C THR A 74 -3.69 14.80 -4.91
N ASN A 75 -2.77 15.47 -5.61
CA ASN A 75 -1.41 14.97 -5.88
C ASN A 75 -0.60 14.60 -4.66
N ASN A 76 -0.76 15.29 -3.54
CA ASN A 76 -0.06 15.00 -2.30
C ASN A 76 -0.90 14.19 -1.29
N LEU A 77 -1.93 13.49 -1.77
CA LEU A 77 -2.68 12.49 -1.01
C LEU A 77 -2.34 11.08 -1.49
N PHE A 78 -2.20 10.16 -0.56
CA PHE A 78 -1.82 8.77 -0.85
C PHE A 78 -2.79 7.80 -0.17
N VAL A 79 -2.95 6.62 -0.74
CA VAL A 79 -3.70 5.52 -0.12
C VAL A 79 -3.08 5.18 1.24
N GLY A 80 -3.91 5.12 2.27
CA GLY A 80 -3.49 4.91 3.66
C GLY A 80 -3.29 6.20 4.46
N ASP A 81 -3.29 7.38 3.84
CA ASP A 81 -3.22 8.65 4.57
C ASP A 81 -4.42 8.81 5.50
N THR A 82 -4.15 9.33 6.69
CA THR A 82 -5.18 9.86 7.57
C THR A 82 -5.39 11.33 7.24
N ILE A 83 -6.61 11.70 6.88
CA ILE A 83 -7.02 13.08 6.61
C ILE A 83 -8.06 13.54 7.62
N THR A 84 -7.97 14.80 8.01
CA THR A 84 -9.00 15.46 8.82
C THR A 84 -9.86 16.32 7.91
N VAL A 85 -11.17 16.09 7.89
CA VAL A 85 -12.11 16.76 6.98
C VAL A 85 -13.23 17.46 7.75
N GLY A 86 -13.54 18.71 7.38
CA GLY A 86 -14.68 19.45 7.92
C GLY A 86 -14.37 20.90 8.30
N VAL A 87 -15.29 21.52 9.03
CA VAL A 87 -15.21 22.91 9.50
C VAL A 87 -15.24 22.97 11.03
N GLY A 88 -14.36 23.75 11.62
CA GLY A 88 -14.34 24.01 13.07
C GLY A 88 -14.43 22.75 13.92
N GLY A 89 -15.32 22.72 14.90
CA GLY A 89 -15.53 21.56 15.80
C GLY A 89 -16.21 20.34 15.18
N SER A 90 -16.55 20.38 13.89
CA SER A 90 -17.18 19.26 13.14
C SER A 90 -16.19 18.49 12.27
N GLN A 91 -14.90 18.58 12.58
CA GLN A 91 -13.87 17.84 11.86
C GLN A 91 -13.86 16.34 12.24
N THR A 92 -13.68 15.49 11.26
CA THR A 92 -13.63 14.02 11.43
C THR A 92 -12.43 13.46 10.66
N ASN A 93 -11.80 12.42 11.21
CA ASN A 93 -10.69 11.74 10.58
C ASN A 93 -11.17 10.63 9.66
N TYR A 94 -10.54 10.53 8.49
CA TYR A 94 -10.79 9.51 7.47
C TYR A 94 -9.47 8.94 6.99
N ILE A 95 -9.54 7.70 6.48
CA ILE A 95 -8.42 7.05 5.79
C ILE A 95 -8.70 7.14 4.29
N VAL A 96 -7.73 7.61 3.52
CA VAL A 96 -7.78 7.58 2.05
C VAL A 96 -7.67 6.14 1.58
N LYS A 97 -8.69 5.62 0.91
CA LYS A 97 -8.74 4.25 0.38
C LYS A 97 -8.31 4.18 -1.08
N ASP A 98 -8.56 5.24 -1.83
CA ASP A 98 -8.13 5.37 -3.21
C ASP A 98 -8.02 6.86 -3.59
N VAL A 99 -7.18 7.14 -4.57
CA VAL A 99 -7.08 8.45 -5.22
C VAL A 99 -7.53 8.28 -6.66
N ALA A 100 -8.85 8.38 -6.84
CA ALA A 100 -9.54 8.02 -8.08
C ALA A 100 -9.25 9.00 -9.24
N SER A 101 -8.98 10.26 -8.93
CA SER A 101 -8.63 11.29 -9.92
C SER A 101 -7.88 12.45 -9.27
N THR A 102 -7.48 13.45 -10.06
CA THR A 102 -6.88 14.70 -9.56
C THR A 102 -7.82 15.55 -8.70
N SER A 103 -9.11 15.20 -8.61
CA SER A 103 -10.11 15.95 -7.84
C SER A 103 -10.97 15.08 -6.92
N THR A 104 -10.76 13.75 -6.88
CA THR A 104 -11.65 12.83 -6.17
C THR A 104 -10.85 11.74 -5.48
N ILE A 105 -11.19 11.49 -4.21
CA ILE A 105 -10.65 10.39 -3.40
C ILE A 105 -11.77 9.55 -2.81
N LEU A 106 -11.48 8.28 -2.52
CA LEU A 106 -12.32 7.41 -1.72
C LEU A 106 -11.83 7.43 -0.27
N VAL A 107 -12.75 7.54 0.67
CA VAL A 107 -12.45 7.63 2.11
C VAL A 107 -13.22 6.59 2.93
N TYR A 108 -12.64 6.22 4.07
CA TYR A 108 -13.28 5.37 5.06
C TYR A 108 -13.05 5.95 6.48
N PRO A 109 -14.08 5.97 7.34
CA PRO A 109 -15.48 5.60 7.10
C PRO A 109 -16.15 6.53 6.08
N VAL A 110 -17.44 6.36 5.82
CA VAL A 110 -18.22 7.27 4.97
C VAL A 110 -18.30 8.67 5.58
N LEU A 111 -18.41 9.69 4.72
CA LEU A 111 -18.46 11.08 5.15
C LEU A 111 -19.62 11.34 6.14
N THR A 112 -19.35 12.11 7.17
CA THR A 112 -20.42 12.70 7.99
C THR A 112 -21.02 13.91 7.26
N THR A 113 -22.23 14.31 7.63
CA THR A 113 -22.87 15.53 7.07
C THR A 113 -22.01 16.77 7.32
N GLY A 114 -21.36 16.88 8.48
CA GLY A 114 -20.48 17.99 8.82
C GLY A 114 -19.21 18.03 7.99
N SER A 115 -18.66 16.87 7.63
CA SER A 115 -17.47 16.76 6.78
C SER A 115 -17.75 16.98 5.29
N ALA A 116 -19.01 16.82 4.84
CA ALA A 116 -19.39 17.02 3.46
C ALA A 116 -19.66 18.49 3.08
N ILE A 117 -19.53 19.42 4.02
CA ILE A 117 -19.80 20.84 3.81
C ILE A 117 -18.74 21.44 2.88
N ALA A 118 -19.19 22.01 1.74
CA ALA A 118 -18.32 22.67 0.79
C ALA A 118 -17.51 23.81 1.44
N GLY A 119 -16.23 23.90 1.12
CA GLY A 119 -15.29 24.84 1.71
C GLY A 119 -14.66 24.37 3.03
N GLY A 120 -15.13 23.26 3.61
CA GLY A 120 -14.47 22.61 4.76
C GLY A 120 -13.01 22.23 4.45
N GLY A 121 -12.15 22.26 5.46
CA GLY A 121 -10.74 21.87 5.30
C GLY A 121 -10.60 20.37 5.00
N ILE A 122 -9.61 20.00 4.21
CA ILE A 122 -9.10 18.64 4.04
C ILE A 122 -7.62 18.73 4.35
N ILE A 123 -7.19 18.12 5.45
CA ILE A 123 -5.85 18.26 6.00
C ILE A 123 -5.21 16.89 6.14
N ALA A 124 -4.02 16.70 5.55
CA ALA A 124 -3.13 15.60 5.87
C ALA A 124 -1.77 16.18 6.26
N THR A 125 -1.45 16.16 7.54
CA THR A 125 -0.19 16.69 8.04
C THR A 125 0.97 15.74 7.76
N ARG A 126 2.09 16.28 7.28
CA ARG A 126 3.40 15.64 7.25
C ARG A 126 4.31 16.46 8.14
N SER A 127 5.01 15.80 9.01
CA SER A 127 5.89 16.47 9.97
C SER A 127 7.31 15.96 9.82
N ALA A 128 8.27 16.79 10.22
CA ALA A 128 9.67 16.44 10.17
C ALA A 128 10.41 16.75 11.48
N ILE A 129 11.37 15.89 11.82
CA ILE A 129 12.43 16.19 12.76
C ILE A 129 13.51 16.90 11.95
N HIS A 130 13.90 18.08 12.40
CA HIS A 130 15.00 18.85 11.84
C HIS A 130 16.26 18.59 12.65
N THR A 131 17.34 18.20 12.00
CA THR A 131 18.66 17.99 12.62
C THR A 131 19.63 19.01 12.05
N VAL A 132 19.81 20.10 12.78
CA VAL A 132 20.71 21.20 12.39
C VAL A 132 22.09 20.91 12.94
N SER A 133 23.05 20.62 12.07
CA SER A 133 24.46 20.41 12.41
C SER A 133 25.33 21.57 11.91
N PHE A 134 26.36 21.90 12.68
CA PHE A 134 27.24 23.03 12.42
C PHE A 134 28.59 22.90 13.13
N GLU A 135 29.57 23.69 12.68
CA GLU A 135 30.88 23.82 13.32
C GLU A 135 31.15 25.29 13.64
N PRO A 136 31.20 25.68 14.94
CA PRO A 136 31.57 27.03 15.34
C PRO A 136 32.95 27.43 14.85
N GLN A 137 33.13 28.68 14.48
CA GLN A 137 34.46 29.27 14.16
C GLN A 137 35.16 29.77 15.39
N THR A 138 34.39 30.06 16.43
CA THR A 138 34.93 30.55 17.73
C THR A 138 34.39 29.65 18.85
N THR A 139 35.21 29.47 19.91
CA THR A 139 34.74 28.73 21.08
C THR A 139 33.60 29.49 21.75
N SER A 140 32.48 28.82 22.00
CA SER A 140 31.32 29.40 22.66
C SER A 140 31.35 29.08 24.16
N ASN A 141 31.42 30.10 24.97
CA ASN A 141 31.28 29.96 26.44
C ASN A 141 30.16 30.88 26.90
N GLY A 142 29.05 30.33 27.35
CA GLY A 142 27.84 31.13 27.62
C GLY A 142 27.12 31.60 26.36
N GLY A 143 26.02 32.33 26.54
CA GLY A 143 25.17 32.80 25.45
C GLY A 143 24.20 31.72 24.93
N SER A 144 23.87 31.75 23.63
CA SER A 144 22.96 30.79 23.04
C SER A 144 23.23 30.54 21.56
N TRP A 145 22.90 29.33 21.09
CA TRP A 145 22.70 29.01 19.69
C TRP A 145 21.23 29.10 19.33
N GLN A 146 20.91 29.76 18.24
CA GLN A 146 19.55 29.96 17.78
C GLN A 146 19.39 29.43 16.37
N VAL A 147 18.33 28.64 16.15
CA VAL A 147 17.86 28.23 14.83
C VAL A 147 16.55 28.96 14.55
N LEU A 148 16.53 29.67 13.44
CA LEU A 148 15.34 30.36 12.95
C LEU A 148 14.85 29.60 11.74
N ILE A 149 13.66 29.03 11.79
CA ILE A 149 13.01 28.32 10.68
C ILE A 149 11.83 29.14 10.19
N LYS A 150 11.71 29.31 8.86
CA LYS A 150 10.63 30.11 8.28
C LYS A 150 9.27 29.64 8.80
N ALA A 151 8.56 30.54 9.45
CA ALA A 151 7.20 30.32 9.95
C ALA A 151 6.15 30.78 8.93
N PRO A 152 4.90 30.31 9.01
CA PRO A 152 3.79 30.88 8.27
C PRO A 152 3.60 32.37 8.62
N ASP A 153 2.92 33.08 7.74
CA ASP A 153 2.58 34.48 8.02
C ASP A 153 1.46 34.53 9.09
N SER A 154 1.52 35.55 9.96
CA SER A 154 0.50 35.70 11.03
C SER A 154 -0.90 35.89 10.41
N PRO A 155 -1.99 35.28 11.01
CA PRO A 155 -2.07 34.67 12.34
C PRO A 155 -1.83 33.15 12.40
N GLU A 156 -1.49 32.50 11.30
CA GLU A 156 -1.53 31.04 11.11
C GLU A 156 -0.32 30.29 11.71
N ILE A 157 0.45 30.92 12.55
CA ILE A 157 1.82 30.55 12.95
C ILE A 157 1.95 29.20 13.67
N SER A 158 0.88 28.74 14.35
CA SER A 158 0.90 27.53 15.16
C SER A 158 -0.55 27.05 15.42
N ASN A 159 -1.30 26.81 14.35
CA ASN A 159 -2.70 26.36 14.42
C ASN A 159 -2.86 24.87 14.06
N GLY A 160 -1.78 24.19 13.68
CA GLY A 160 -1.78 22.79 13.28
C GLY A 160 -2.27 22.56 11.84
N ILE A 161 -2.48 23.61 11.07
CA ILE A 161 -2.89 23.57 9.67
C ILE A 161 -1.66 23.85 8.80
N PRO A 162 -1.33 22.98 7.82
CA PRO A 162 -0.21 23.24 6.93
C PRO A 162 -0.40 24.50 6.09
N ASP A 163 0.59 25.39 6.09
CA ASP A 163 0.61 26.62 5.31
C ASP A 163 1.53 26.52 4.10
N GLN A 164 1.35 27.44 3.14
CA GLN A 164 2.20 27.50 1.96
C GLN A 164 3.50 28.30 2.18
N THR A 165 3.56 29.12 3.23
CA THR A 165 4.61 30.13 3.42
C THR A 165 5.66 29.74 4.45
N GLY A 166 5.45 28.67 5.24
CA GLY A 166 6.37 28.22 6.26
C GLY A 166 5.93 26.97 6.99
N PHE A 167 6.73 26.57 7.97
CA PHE A 167 6.48 25.41 8.83
C PHE A 167 5.56 25.82 9.99
N ASP A 168 4.56 24.99 10.33
CA ASP A 168 3.74 25.19 11.53
C ASP A 168 4.38 24.49 12.73
N ALA A 169 4.36 25.15 13.91
CA ALA A 169 5.03 24.66 15.11
C ALA A 169 4.09 23.91 16.09
N LEU A 170 2.81 23.74 15.80
CA LEU A 170 1.95 22.91 16.63
C LEU A 170 2.04 21.43 16.18
N PRO A 171 2.41 20.45 17.03
CA PRO A 171 2.49 20.50 18.51
C PRO A 171 3.91 20.59 19.09
N LEU A 172 4.85 21.26 18.45
CA LEU A 172 6.24 21.36 18.93
C LEU A 172 6.31 22.14 20.26
N GLY A 173 6.96 21.55 21.27
CA GLY A 173 7.26 22.17 22.55
C GLY A 173 8.74 22.08 22.91
N THR A 174 9.16 22.73 23.99
CA THR A 174 10.57 22.71 24.43
C THR A 174 11.08 21.31 24.76
N ALA A 175 10.20 20.42 25.23
CA ALA A 175 10.53 19.00 25.51
C ALA A 175 10.84 18.20 24.24
N ASN A 176 10.51 18.72 23.06
CA ASN A 176 10.79 18.10 21.77
C ASN A 176 12.10 18.59 21.13
N ILE A 177 12.85 19.44 21.82
CA ILE A 177 14.08 20.05 21.32
C ILE A 177 15.27 19.49 22.09
N THR A 178 16.26 18.98 21.39
CA THR A 178 17.54 18.54 21.97
C THR A 178 18.62 19.57 21.65
N CYS A 179 19.13 20.19 22.69
CA CYS A 179 20.22 21.14 22.59
C CYS A 179 21.59 20.49 22.77
N PRO A 180 22.65 20.98 22.13
CA PRO A 180 23.99 20.48 22.35
C PRO A 180 24.46 20.80 23.80
N TYR A 181 25.30 19.94 24.36
CA TYR A 181 26.00 20.18 25.61
C TYR A 181 25.12 20.54 26.83
N ALA A 182 24.03 19.82 27.01
CA ALA A 182 23.04 20.04 28.07
C ALA A 182 22.47 21.46 28.14
N GLY A 183 22.43 22.16 27.02
CA GLY A 183 21.77 23.44 26.89
C GLY A 183 20.28 23.35 27.15
N VAL A 184 19.67 24.44 27.64
CA VAL A 184 18.23 24.54 27.86
C VAL A 184 17.54 25.11 26.62
N ALA A 185 16.53 24.40 26.14
CA ALA A 185 15.75 24.82 24.98
C ALA A 185 14.69 25.86 25.33
N SER A 186 14.48 26.82 24.44
CA SER A 186 13.30 27.68 24.42
C SER A 186 12.76 27.78 22.99
N ILE A 187 11.46 28.01 22.85
CA ILE A 187 10.78 28.23 21.57
C ILE A 187 9.99 29.53 21.63
N GLY A 188 10.01 30.27 20.56
CA GLY A 188 9.31 31.53 20.38
C GLY A 188 9.22 31.90 18.91
N THR A 189 8.99 33.15 18.64
CA THR A 189 8.93 33.72 17.28
C THR A 189 9.76 34.97 17.18
N THR A 190 10.22 35.30 15.98
CA THR A 190 10.90 36.53 15.68
C THR A 190 10.61 36.96 14.25
N THR A 191 10.51 38.30 14.05
CA THR A 191 10.30 38.89 12.73
C THR A 191 11.59 39.48 12.21
N LEU A 192 11.99 39.06 11.03
CA LEU A 192 13.10 39.64 10.27
C LEU A 192 12.54 40.39 9.03
N SER A 193 13.37 41.08 8.31
CA SER A 193 12.98 41.73 7.04
C SER A 193 12.48 40.72 5.99
N SER A 194 12.89 39.45 6.11
CA SER A 194 12.47 38.33 5.26
C SER A 194 11.23 37.58 5.76
N GLY A 195 10.54 38.08 6.78
CA GLY A 195 9.27 37.55 7.30
C GLY A 195 9.37 36.99 8.71
N LEU A 196 8.40 36.18 9.09
CA LEU A 196 8.26 35.59 10.40
C LEU A 196 9.02 34.26 10.48
N TYR A 197 9.61 33.99 11.65
CA TYR A 197 10.38 32.77 11.92
C TYR A 197 10.00 32.18 13.27
N HIS A 198 9.96 30.87 13.37
CA HIS A 198 10.08 30.18 14.65
C HIS A 198 11.51 30.35 15.15
N LEU A 199 11.65 30.75 16.39
CA LEU A 199 12.92 30.96 17.08
C LEU A 199 13.13 29.82 18.08
N ILE A 200 14.01 28.92 17.76
CA ILE A 200 14.47 27.84 18.63
C ILE A 200 15.81 28.29 19.23
N SER A 201 15.88 28.43 20.55
CA SER A 201 17.10 28.85 21.21
C SER A 201 17.60 27.80 22.20
N CYS A 202 18.86 27.49 22.10
CA CYS A 202 19.58 26.57 22.99
C CYS A 202 20.62 27.37 23.79
N SER A 203 20.42 27.53 25.09
CA SER A 203 21.41 28.17 25.96
C SER A 203 22.74 27.35 26.01
N THR A 204 23.84 28.02 26.03
CA THR A 204 25.15 27.40 26.25
C THR A 204 25.58 27.60 27.72
N PRO A 205 25.61 26.55 28.55
CA PRO A 205 26.01 26.70 29.94
C PRO A 205 27.44 27.25 30.07
N SER A 206 27.66 28.11 31.05
CA SER A 206 29.02 28.52 31.39
C SER A 206 29.83 27.31 31.88
N GLY A 207 31.02 27.10 31.33
CA GLY A 207 31.86 25.95 31.68
C GLY A 207 31.71 24.72 30.82
N SER A 208 30.77 24.71 29.86
CA SER A 208 30.59 23.65 28.84
C SER A 208 30.66 24.24 27.44
N PRO A 209 31.81 24.76 27.00
CA PRO A 209 31.94 25.43 25.72
C PRO A 209 31.86 24.45 24.56
N ILE A 210 31.25 24.87 23.47
CA ILE A 210 31.45 24.23 22.17
C ILE A 210 32.71 24.84 21.57
N GLY A 211 33.77 24.04 21.44
CA GLY A 211 35.05 24.49 20.88
C GLY A 211 34.95 24.83 19.40
N ALA A 212 35.82 25.74 18.94
CA ALA A 212 35.96 26.02 17.51
C ALA A 212 36.27 24.74 16.74
N GLY A 213 35.57 24.45 15.64
CA GLY A 213 35.73 23.26 14.83
C GLY A 213 35.10 21.98 15.40
N GLN A 214 34.47 22.01 16.57
CA GLN A 214 33.66 20.89 17.07
C GLN A 214 32.29 20.88 16.45
N THR A 215 31.71 19.70 16.21
CA THR A 215 30.35 19.60 15.69
C THR A 215 29.32 19.87 16.77
N GLY A 216 28.51 20.91 16.59
CA GLY A 216 27.27 21.15 17.33
C GLY A 216 26.07 20.55 16.60
N VAL A 217 25.10 20.01 17.35
CA VAL A 217 23.85 19.48 16.78
C VAL A 217 22.67 19.96 17.60
N ILE A 218 21.68 20.56 16.93
CA ILE A 218 20.38 20.90 17.51
C ILE A 218 19.33 20.04 16.82
N ILE A 219 18.57 19.27 17.59
CA ILE A 219 17.48 18.44 17.06
C ILE A 219 16.16 19.12 17.45
N ILE A 220 15.33 19.41 16.46
CA ILE A 220 14.02 20.08 16.61
C ILE A 220 12.95 19.07 16.21
N GLY A 221 12.22 18.56 17.19
CA GLY A 221 11.20 17.53 17.04
C GLY A 221 11.65 16.17 17.57
N ASN A 222 10.66 15.38 17.94
CA ASN A 222 10.77 13.97 18.30
C ASN A 222 9.43 13.27 18.00
N ALA A 223 9.23 12.02 18.42
CA ALA A 223 7.99 11.28 18.18
C ALA A 223 6.74 11.95 18.77
N ALA A 224 6.87 12.79 19.80
CA ALA A 224 5.75 13.45 20.48
C ALA A 224 5.39 14.83 19.90
N GLY A 225 6.33 15.48 19.20
CA GLY A 225 6.10 16.78 18.57
C GLY A 225 7.16 17.11 17.54
N GLN A 226 6.72 17.54 16.37
CA GLN A 226 7.57 17.85 15.21
C GLN A 226 7.03 19.12 14.54
N LEU A 227 7.85 19.78 13.72
CA LEU A 227 7.37 20.82 12.83
C LEU A 227 6.54 20.20 11.71
N ILE A 228 5.36 20.79 11.44
CA ILE A 228 4.53 20.39 10.31
C ILE A 228 5.11 21.03 9.04
N ASN A 229 5.35 20.19 8.05
CA ASN A 229 5.83 20.64 6.74
C ASN A 229 4.78 21.49 6.03
N PRO A 230 5.20 22.46 5.23
CA PRO A 230 4.30 23.28 4.42
C PRO A 230 3.44 22.47 3.45
N SER A 231 2.32 23.02 3.03
CA SER A 231 1.57 22.60 1.85
C SER A 231 2.19 23.21 0.58
N PRO A 232 1.93 22.65 -0.62
CA PRO A 232 2.44 23.22 -1.87
C PRO A 232 1.99 24.68 -2.10
N SER A 233 2.91 25.53 -2.52
CA SER A 233 2.64 26.93 -2.89
C SER A 233 2.51 27.14 -4.40
N HIS A 234 2.67 26.10 -5.20
CA HIS A 234 2.62 26.15 -6.66
C HIS A 234 1.35 25.53 -7.22
N THR A 235 0.99 25.93 -8.42
CA THR A 235 -0.16 25.38 -9.16
C THR A 235 0.22 24.04 -9.83
N THR A 236 -0.77 23.35 -10.40
CA THR A 236 -0.58 22.10 -11.16
C THR A 236 0.44 22.22 -12.29
N THR A 237 0.69 23.42 -12.83
CA THR A 237 1.69 23.64 -13.88
C THR A 237 3.13 23.67 -13.37
N ALA A 238 3.33 23.70 -12.07
CA ALA A 238 4.63 23.70 -11.40
C ALA A 238 4.87 22.39 -10.60
N GLU A 239 4.18 21.32 -10.93
CA GLU A 239 4.35 20.01 -10.28
C GLU A 239 5.80 19.50 -10.40
N GLY A 240 6.27 18.84 -9.36
CA GLY A 240 7.63 18.33 -9.27
C GLY A 240 8.69 19.33 -8.83
N TYR A 241 8.30 20.59 -8.60
CA TYR A 241 9.21 21.60 -8.06
C TYR A 241 9.22 21.61 -6.54
N ALA A 242 10.39 21.84 -5.96
CA ALA A 242 10.53 22.03 -4.52
C ALA A 242 10.14 23.45 -4.11
N ASN A 243 9.42 23.58 -3.00
CA ASN A 243 9.31 24.85 -2.29
C ASN A 243 10.53 25.01 -1.38
N ILE A 244 11.18 26.17 -1.44
CA ILE A 244 12.42 26.42 -0.73
C ILE A 244 12.19 27.44 0.37
N PHE A 245 12.52 27.04 1.59
CA PHE A 245 12.39 27.83 2.80
C PHE A 245 13.76 28.18 3.35
N ASN A 246 13.86 29.35 3.97
CA ASN A 246 15.07 29.78 4.62
C ASN A 246 15.13 29.25 6.05
N PHE A 247 16.32 28.86 6.50
CA PHE A 247 16.65 28.79 7.91
C PHE A 247 17.91 29.57 8.20
N ILE A 248 18.05 30.04 9.44
CA ILE A 248 19.19 30.81 9.89
C ILE A 248 19.71 30.15 11.17
N LEU A 249 21.00 29.87 11.22
CA LEU A 249 21.70 29.52 12.43
C LEU A 249 22.49 30.70 12.90
N ARG A 250 22.32 31.14 14.15
CA ARG A 250 23.12 32.20 14.74
C ARG A 250 23.52 31.91 16.17
N ARG A 251 24.64 32.48 16.56
CA ARG A 251 25.15 32.45 17.91
C ARG A 251 25.09 33.82 18.54
N LEU A 252 24.58 33.89 19.77
CA LEU A 252 24.60 35.07 20.61
C LEU A 252 25.58 34.84 21.73
N ASP A 253 26.34 35.90 22.05
CA ASP A 253 27.16 35.93 23.27
C ASP A 253 26.29 36.15 24.54
N SER A 254 26.91 36.15 25.72
CA SER A 254 26.23 36.38 27.01
C SER A 254 25.57 37.77 27.13
N SER A 255 25.95 38.70 26.28
CA SER A 255 25.37 40.05 26.18
C SER A 255 24.27 40.19 25.14
N GLY A 256 23.96 39.07 24.43
CA GLY A 256 22.93 39.05 23.40
C GLY A 256 23.37 39.53 22.01
N ASN A 257 24.69 39.78 21.79
CA ASN A 257 25.16 40.21 20.47
C ASN A 257 25.38 38.97 19.57
N ILE A 258 25.02 39.13 18.30
CA ILE A 258 25.26 38.08 17.29
C ILE A 258 26.73 38.03 16.97
N THR A 259 27.36 36.86 17.24
CA THR A 259 28.79 36.62 17.00
C THR A 259 29.04 35.76 15.76
N GLU A 260 28.17 34.82 15.49
CA GLU A 260 28.19 33.99 14.29
C GLU A 260 26.78 33.93 13.67
N GLU A 261 26.67 33.99 12.33
CA GLU A 261 25.41 33.80 11.62
C GLU A 261 25.63 33.13 10.27
N SER A 262 24.80 32.16 9.96
CA SER A 262 24.80 31.41 8.69
C SER A 262 23.38 31.20 8.20
N ASN A 263 23.18 31.35 6.90
CA ASN A 263 21.91 31.13 6.24
C ASN A 263 21.95 29.80 5.49
N GLY A 264 20.87 29.02 5.60
CA GLY A 264 20.68 27.78 4.86
C GLY A 264 19.32 27.75 4.15
N LYS A 265 19.13 26.67 3.40
CA LYS A 265 17.89 26.42 2.64
C LYS A 265 17.36 25.04 2.96
N ILE A 266 16.05 24.93 3.07
CA ILE A 266 15.30 23.69 3.23
C ILE A 266 14.41 23.54 2.00
N ALA A 267 14.50 22.39 1.33
CA ALA A 267 13.64 22.07 0.20
C ALA A 267 12.59 21.04 0.63
N ILE A 268 11.32 21.38 0.44
CA ILE A 268 10.19 20.47 0.61
C ILE A 268 9.70 20.13 -0.78
N VAL A 269 9.51 18.82 -1.05
CA VAL A 269 9.24 18.30 -2.38
C VAL A 269 7.97 17.48 -2.43
N GLU A 270 7.40 17.34 -3.62
CA GLU A 270 6.32 16.40 -3.87
C GLU A 270 6.82 14.95 -3.82
N SER A 271 5.98 14.07 -3.28
CA SER A 271 6.23 12.64 -3.35
C SER A 271 5.80 12.11 -4.70
N VAL A 272 6.60 11.22 -5.29
CA VAL A 272 6.25 10.54 -6.53
C VAL A 272 5.29 9.40 -6.22
N ARG A 273 4.10 9.43 -6.81
CA ARG A 273 3.13 8.34 -6.73
C ARG A 273 3.41 7.33 -7.84
N VAL A 274 3.78 6.12 -7.45
CA VAL A 274 3.97 4.99 -8.36
C VAL A 274 2.79 4.05 -8.21
N THR A 275 2.07 3.77 -9.29
CA THR A 275 0.94 2.84 -9.31
C THR A 275 1.18 1.74 -10.33
N ALA A 276 0.68 0.53 -10.04
CA ALA A 276 0.66 -0.59 -10.97
C ALA A 276 -0.68 -1.31 -10.86
N THR A 277 -1.21 -1.77 -11.99
CA THR A 277 -2.40 -2.61 -12.06
C THR A 277 -1.96 -3.97 -12.59
N ILE A 278 -2.45 -5.05 -11.97
CA ILE A 278 -2.25 -6.41 -12.43
C ILE A 278 -3.59 -6.91 -12.93
N ASP A 279 -3.64 -7.28 -14.21
CA ASP A 279 -4.87 -7.78 -14.83
C ASP A 279 -5.27 -9.14 -14.26
N PRO A 280 -6.60 -9.40 -14.11
CA PRO A 280 -7.13 -10.70 -13.73
C PRO A 280 -6.73 -11.77 -14.73
N THR A 281 -6.30 -12.93 -14.25
CA THR A 281 -5.95 -14.08 -15.08
C THR A 281 -6.58 -15.37 -14.56
N LEU A 282 -7.00 -16.23 -15.49
CA LEU A 282 -7.39 -17.62 -15.24
C LEU A 282 -6.90 -18.47 -16.40
N SER A 283 -6.15 -19.52 -16.09
CA SER A 283 -5.76 -20.55 -17.05
C SER A 283 -6.30 -21.88 -16.58
N PHE A 284 -7.02 -22.56 -17.47
CA PHE A 284 -7.63 -23.86 -17.24
C PHE A 284 -7.42 -24.74 -18.47
N TYR A 285 -6.95 -25.96 -18.27
CA TYR A 285 -6.74 -26.91 -19.35
C TYR A 285 -6.85 -28.36 -18.88
N ILE A 286 -7.12 -29.25 -19.82
CA ILE A 286 -7.20 -30.69 -19.62
C ILE A 286 -6.16 -31.32 -20.54
N ASP A 287 -5.37 -32.26 -19.97
CA ASP A 287 -4.32 -32.99 -20.69
C ASP A 287 -4.49 -34.49 -20.56
N ASN A 288 -3.76 -35.21 -21.40
CA ASN A 288 -3.60 -36.64 -21.20
C ASN A 288 -2.72 -36.96 -19.96
N VAL A 289 -2.84 -38.14 -19.43
CA VAL A 289 -1.98 -38.65 -18.34
C VAL A 289 -0.85 -39.54 -18.87
N GLY A 290 -0.75 -39.68 -20.19
CA GLY A 290 0.23 -40.52 -20.89
C GLY A 290 -0.11 -42.03 -20.83
N VAL A 291 0.26 -42.76 -21.89
CA VAL A 291 0.00 -44.20 -22.08
C VAL A 291 0.71 -45.07 -21.05
N ASN A 292 1.77 -44.55 -20.43
CA ASN A 292 2.62 -45.26 -19.47
C ASN A 292 2.20 -45.02 -18.01
N GLY A 293 1.05 -44.40 -17.77
CA GLY A 293 0.44 -44.29 -16.46
C GLY A 293 -0.14 -45.65 -15.96
N VAL A 294 0.38 -46.73 -16.45
CA VAL A 294 0.11 -48.10 -15.95
C VAL A 294 0.80 -48.24 -14.59
N GLY A 295 0.17 -47.68 -13.58
CA GLY A 295 0.62 -47.77 -12.21
C GLY A 295 -0.45 -47.28 -11.26
N SER A 296 -0.53 -47.88 -10.11
CA SER A 296 -1.48 -47.60 -9.03
C SER A 296 -1.49 -46.15 -8.52
N THR A 297 -0.60 -45.29 -9.02
CA THR A 297 -0.43 -43.93 -8.52
C THR A 297 -1.24 -42.85 -9.26
N VAL A 298 -1.70 -43.11 -10.48
CA VAL A 298 -2.42 -42.12 -11.30
C VAL A 298 -3.80 -41.80 -10.73
N CYS A 299 -4.48 -42.81 -10.18
CA CYS A 299 -5.81 -42.69 -9.58
C CYS A 299 -5.81 -43.00 -8.07
N GLY A 300 -4.66 -43.07 -7.46
CA GLY A 300 -4.47 -43.41 -6.05
C GLY A 300 -4.36 -44.93 -5.79
N THR A 301 -3.87 -45.27 -4.61
CA THR A 301 -3.73 -46.66 -4.15
C THR A 301 -5.10 -47.30 -3.96
N GLY A 302 -5.27 -48.53 -4.42
CA GLY A 302 -6.55 -49.25 -4.32
C GLY A 302 -7.58 -48.97 -5.41
N ASN A 303 -7.29 -48.04 -6.33
CA ASN A 303 -8.20 -47.65 -7.42
C ASN A 303 -8.01 -48.49 -8.71
N GLY A 304 -7.26 -49.56 -8.66
CA GLY A 304 -6.97 -50.39 -9.81
C GLY A 304 -5.93 -49.75 -10.76
N THR A 305 -5.53 -50.54 -11.76
CA THR A 305 -4.62 -50.07 -12.83
C THR A 305 -5.42 -49.53 -13.99
N LEU A 306 -4.84 -48.58 -14.75
CA LEU A 306 -5.41 -48.16 -16.03
C LEU A 306 -5.52 -49.40 -16.97
N SER A 307 -6.58 -49.45 -17.74
CA SER A 307 -6.84 -50.60 -18.64
C SER A 307 -5.73 -50.72 -19.68
N ALA A 308 -5.19 -51.92 -19.83
CA ALA A 308 -4.19 -52.19 -20.85
C ALA A 308 -4.82 -52.18 -22.26
N GLY A 309 -4.12 -51.58 -23.24
CA GLY A 309 -4.59 -51.51 -24.61
C GLY A 309 -5.57 -50.38 -24.88
N ALA A 310 -5.84 -49.53 -23.90
CA ALA A 310 -6.60 -48.31 -24.11
C ALA A 310 -5.88 -47.39 -25.09
N VAL A 311 -6.65 -46.79 -25.96
CA VAL A 311 -6.20 -45.69 -26.83
C VAL A 311 -5.85 -44.50 -25.93
N ASN A 312 -4.87 -43.74 -26.31
CA ASN A 312 -4.43 -42.54 -25.54
C ASN A 312 -5.61 -41.63 -25.20
N THR A 313 -5.73 -41.24 -23.94
CA THR A 313 -6.61 -40.10 -23.60
C THR A 313 -5.97 -38.81 -24.14
N THR A 314 -6.81 -37.91 -24.61
CA THR A 314 -6.42 -36.56 -24.99
C THR A 314 -7.10 -35.53 -24.08
N GLY A 315 -6.89 -34.25 -24.26
CA GLY A 315 -7.57 -33.21 -23.48
C GLY A 315 -9.08 -33.17 -23.68
N ASP A 316 -9.59 -33.71 -24.79
CA ASP A 316 -10.99 -33.71 -25.21
C ASP A 316 -11.63 -35.10 -25.38
N SER A 317 -10.88 -36.18 -25.17
CA SER A 317 -11.35 -37.54 -25.46
C SER A 317 -10.81 -38.56 -24.48
N VAL A 318 -11.71 -39.46 -24.04
CA VAL A 318 -11.41 -40.65 -23.22
C VAL A 318 -12.00 -41.87 -23.93
N VAL A 319 -11.15 -42.58 -24.68
CA VAL A 319 -11.59 -43.74 -25.50
C VAL A 319 -11.24 -45.06 -24.80
N PHE A 320 -12.23 -45.73 -24.24
CA PHE A 320 -12.04 -47.03 -23.59
C PHE A 320 -11.76 -48.16 -24.56
N GLY A 321 -12.15 -48.02 -25.83
CA GLY A 321 -12.10 -49.07 -26.81
C GLY A 321 -13.09 -50.21 -26.51
N SER A 322 -12.75 -51.46 -26.86
CA SER A 322 -13.57 -52.61 -26.53
C SER A 322 -13.50 -52.92 -25.04
N LEU A 323 -14.62 -52.91 -24.35
CA LEU A 323 -14.71 -53.16 -22.92
C LEU A 323 -14.63 -54.68 -22.64
N GLY A 324 -13.83 -55.05 -21.66
CA GLY A 324 -13.90 -56.38 -21.06
C GLY A 324 -15.21 -56.53 -20.26
N LEU A 325 -16.01 -57.56 -20.52
CA LEU A 325 -17.25 -57.81 -19.79
C LEU A 325 -16.96 -58.36 -18.38
N GLY A 326 -17.69 -57.83 -17.39
CA GLY A 326 -17.54 -58.24 -15.99
C GLY A 326 -16.23 -57.77 -15.31
N VAL A 327 -15.50 -56.89 -15.94
CA VAL A 327 -14.27 -56.27 -15.39
C VAL A 327 -14.34 -54.77 -15.32
N ILE A 328 -13.52 -54.16 -14.47
CA ILE A 328 -13.36 -52.72 -14.38
C ILE A 328 -12.42 -52.25 -15.50
N ASN A 329 -12.89 -51.31 -16.29
CA ASN A 329 -12.06 -50.55 -17.24
C ASN A 329 -11.89 -49.13 -16.72
N GLN A 330 -10.66 -48.59 -16.75
CA GLN A 330 -10.32 -47.31 -16.15
C GLN A 330 -9.33 -46.52 -17.00
N LEU A 331 -9.60 -45.25 -17.19
CA LEU A 331 -8.75 -44.27 -17.89
C LEU A 331 -8.70 -42.97 -17.11
N ALA A 332 -7.72 -42.13 -17.42
CA ALA A 332 -7.54 -40.85 -16.71
C ALA A 332 -7.13 -39.71 -17.64
N GLN A 333 -7.52 -38.52 -17.26
CA GLN A 333 -7.03 -37.24 -17.79
C GLN A 333 -6.47 -36.41 -16.63
N ARG A 334 -5.69 -35.37 -16.93
CA ARG A 334 -5.24 -34.39 -15.95
C ARG A 334 -5.98 -33.08 -16.16
N VAL A 335 -6.54 -32.54 -15.10
CA VAL A 335 -7.18 -31.23 -15.05
C VAL A 335 -6.26 -30.27 -14.32
N SER A 336 -6.00 -29.11 -14.89
CA SER A 336 -5.07 -28.12 -14.35
C SER A 336 -5.70 -26.72 -14.32
N CYS A 337 -5.45 -25.99 -13.23
CA CYS A 337 -5.98 -24.64 -13.04
C CYS A 337 -4.97 -23.75 -12.33
N VAL A 338 -4.88 -22.47 -12.74
CA VAL A 338 -4.12 -21.42 -12.08
C VAL A 338 -4.81 -20.07 -12.29
N THR A 339 -4.79 -19.24 -11.26
CA THR A 339 -5.36 -17.87 -11.29
C THR A 339 -4.59 -16.97 -10.36
N ASN A 340 -4.62 -15.65 -10.61
CA ASN A 340 -4.16 -14.64 -9.67
C ASN A 340 -5.30 -14.04 -8.81
N ALA A 341 -6.49 -14.61 -8.88
CA ALA A 341 -7.64 -14.18 -8.08
C ALA A 341 -7.38 -14.36 -6.57
N PRO A 342 -7.59 -13.33 -5.72
CA PRO A 342 -7.38 -13.42 -4.28
C PRO A 342 -8.29 -14.44 -3.59
N GLY A 343 -9.50 -14.67 -4.11
CA GLY A 343 -10.45 -15.69 -3.65
C GLY A 343 -10.25 -17.06 -4.31
N GLY A 344 -9.18 -17.24 -5.10
CA GLY A 344 -8.83 -18.52 -5.73
C GLY A 344 -9.78 -18.94 -6.85
N TYR A 345 -10.04 -20.25 -6.93
CA TYR A 345 -10.87 -20.81 -7.99
C TYR A 345 -11.71 -22.00 -7.52
N VAL A 346 -12.75 -22.30 -8.31
CA VAL A 346 -13.53 -23.53 -8.24
C VAL A 346 -13.64 -24.12 -9.64
N VAL A 347 -13.34 -25.42 -9.78
CA VAL A 347 -13.64 -26.20 -10.98
C VAL A 347 -14.84 -27.07 -10.67
N THR A 348 -15.86 -27.01 -11.50
CA THR A 348 -17.04 -27.86 -11.42
C THR A 348 -17.10 -28.82 -12.60
N ALA A 349 -17.76 -29.96 -12.44
CA ALA A 349 -18.01 -30.93 -13.50
C ALA A 349 -19.45 -31.42 -13.49
N TYR A 350 -19.96 -31.70 -14.68
CA TYR A 350 -21.26 -32.34 -14.87
C TYR A 350 -21.28 -33.15 -16.18
N GLU A 351 -22.20 -34.09 -16.29
CA GLU A 351 -22.49 -34.84 -17.50
C GLU A 351 -23.74 -34.27 -18.19
N GLN A 352 -23.73 -34.18 -19.52
CA GLN A 352 -24.90 -33.66 -20.27
C GLN A 352 -26.05 -34.67 -20.27
N GLY A 353 -25.79 -35.94 -20.07
CA GLY A 353 -26.74 -37.03 -19.98
C GLY A 353 -26.04 -38.35 -19.75
N THR A 354 -26.73 -39.33 -19.26
CA THR A 354 -26.20 -40.68 -19.01
C THR A 354 -25.58 -41.26 -20.29
N MET A 355 -24.48 -42.03 -20.15
CA MET A 355 -23.80 -42.65 -21.27
C MET A 355 -24.75 -43.51 -22.09
N LYS A 356 -24.85 -43.23 -23.39
CA LYS A 356 -25.91 -43.72 -24.25
C LYS A 356 -25.34 -44.36 -25.52
N ASN A 357 -25.98 -45.45 -25.95
CA ASN A 357 -25.70 -46.06 -27.24
C ASN A 357 -26.18 -45.10 -28.34
N ILE A 358 -25.31 -44.81 -29.30
CA ILE A 358 -25.59 -43.84 -30.35
C ILE A 358 -26.70 -44.27 -31.35
N ASN A 359 -27.01 -45.60 -31.36
CA ASN A 359 -27.96 -46.18 -32.32
C ASN A 359 -29.31 -46.62 -31.71
N THR A 360 -29.33 -47.03 -30.43
CA THR A 360 -30.46 -47.74 -29.84
C THR A 360 -31.08 -47.07 -28.61
N ASP A 361 -30.52 -45.98 -28.12
CA ASP A 361 -30.95 -45.31 -26.88
C ASP A 361 -30.71 -46.10 -25.58
N THR A 362 -30.16 -47.33 -25.67
CA THR A 362 -29.74 -48.10 -24.49
C THR A 362 -28.63 -47.36 -23.73
N THR A 363 -28.70 -47.37 -22.41
CA THR A 363 -27.76 -46.64 -21.58
C THR A 363 -26.83 -47.55 -20.77
N ILE A 364 -25.64 -47.08 -20.47
CA ILE A 364 -24.82 -47.56 -19.33
C ILE A 364 -25.11 -46.57 -18.19
N PRO A 365 -25.85 -47.01 -17.15
CA PRO A 365 -26.25 -46.12 -16.08
C PRO A 365 -25.10 -45.67 -15.23
N ASP A 366 -25.30 -44.56 -14.53
CA ASP A 366 -24.40 -44.01 -13.53
C ASP A 366 -24.17 -45.01 -12.40
N THR A 367 -22.94 -45.03 -11.86
CA THR A 367 -22.56 -45.96 -10.80
C THR A 367 -23.35 -45.74 -9.52
N LEU A 368 -23.66 -46.83 -8.83
CA LEU A 368 -24.14 -46.84 -7.46
C LEU A 368 -23.04 -47.32 -6.48
N CYS A 369 -21.80 -47.48 -6.94
CA CYS A 369 -20.66 -47.90 -6.14
C CYS A 369 -20.97 -49.17 -5.30
N ASN A 370 -20.99 -50.35 -5.94
CA ASN A 370 -21.31 -51.65 -5.30
C ASN A 370 -22.76 -51.78 -4.76
N GLY A 371 -23.72 -51.04 -5.35
CA GLY A 371 -25.12 -51.36 -5.16
C GLY A 371 -25.96 -50.44 -4.31
N SER A 372 -25.52 -49.22 -3.93
CA SER A 372 -26.44 -48.17 -3.43
C SER A 372 -25.82 -47.07 -2.56
N ASN A 373 -24.53 -46.94 -2.54
CA ASN A 373 -23.89 -46.12 -1.50
C ASN A 373 -23.38 -44.76 -1.99
N CYS A 374 -23.12 -44.56 -3.30
CA CYS A 374 -22.69 -43.25 -3.79
C CYS A 374 -23.81 -42.49 -4.51
N THR A 375 -23.69 -41.17 -4.44
CA THR A 375 -24.57 -40.24 -5.13
C THR A 375 -23.69 -39.17 -5.79
N THR A 376 -24.28 -38.26 -6.55
CA THR A 376 -23.55 -37.15 -7.17
C THR A 376 -22.80 -36.27 -6.16
N THR A 377 -23.25 -36.25 -4.90
CA THR A 377 -22.66 -35.46 -3.81
C THR A 377 -21.85 -36.33 -2.81
N LEU A 378 -22.08 -37.64 -2.77
CA LEU A 378 -21.41 -38.54 -1.84
C LEU A 378 -20.59 -39.59 -2.62
N ALA A 379 -19.27 -39.52 -2.49
CA ALA A 379 -18.35 -40.50 -3.02
C ALA A 379 -18.18 -41.70 -2.01
N THR A 380 -18.10 -42.93 -2.51
CA THR A 380 -17.84 -44.12 -1.70
C THR A 380 -16.92 -45.07 -2.44
N ALA A 381 -16.48 -46.14 -1.75
CA ALA A 381 -15.64 -47.16 -2.36
C ALA A 381 -16.39 -47.90 -3.49
N TRP A 382 -15.71 -48.08 -4.62
CA TRP A 382 -16.17 -48.90 -5.73
C TRP A 382 -15.09 -49.94 -6.04
N SER A 383 -15.14 -51.08 -5.35
CA SER A 383 -14.08 -52.08 -5.30
C SER A 383 -14.16 -53.17 -6.36
N GLY A 384 -15.32 -53.37 -7.02
CA GLY A 384 -15.50 -54.47 -7.97
C GLY A 384 -16.48 -54.11 -9.09
N ALA A 385 -16.41 -54.88 -10.19
CA ALA A 385 -17.42 -54.85 -11.22
C ALA A 385 -18.73 -55.47 -10.72
N SER A 386 -19.87 -54.82 -11.01
CA SER A 386 -21.16 -55.46 -10.77
C SER A 386 -21.38 -56.58 -11.79
N THR A 387 -21.89 -57.70 -11.31
CA THR A 387 -22.26 -58.83 -12.19
C THR A 387 -23.67 -58.67 -12.77
N THR A 388 -24.45 -57.74 -12.23
CA THR A 388 -25.86 -57.58 -12.59
C THR A 388 -26.15 -56.23 -13.26
N ARG A 389 -25.21 -55.32 -13.25
CA ARG A 389 -25.42 -53.96 -13.75
C ARG A 389 -24.15 -53.38 -14.38
N SER A 390 -24.28 -52.81 -15.58
CA SER A 390 -23.26 -51.95 -16.18
C SER A 390 -23.26 -50.59 -15.47
N GLU A 391 -22.09 -49.95 -15.27
CA GLU A 391 -21.98 -48.74 -14.50
C GLU A 391 -20.86 -47.84 -15.02
N PHE A 392 -21.09 -46.51 -14.97
CA PHE A 392 -20.09 -45.48 -15.28
C PHE A 392 -19.96 -44.48 -14.11
N GLY A 393 -18.75 -44.03 -13.82
CA GLY A 393 -18.49 -43.03 -12.78
C GLY A 393 -17.05 -42.54 -12.76
N TYR A 394 -16.74 -41.67 -11.82
CA TYR A 394 -15.44 -41.00 -11.76
C TYR A 394 -14.94 -40.77 -10.33
N THR A 395 -13.65 -40.45 -10.24
CA THR A 395 -12.99 -39.90 -9.06
C THR A 395 -11.98 -38.84 -9.46
N PHE A 396 -11.60 -37.99 -8.51
CA PHE A 396 -10.44 -37.12 -8.63
C PHE A 396 -9.34 -37.57 -7.66
N TYR A 397 -8.08 -37.44 -8.10
CA TYR A 397 -6.91 -37.76 -7.31
C TYR A 397 -5.85 -36.67 -7.45
N ALA A 398 -5.52 -35.98 -6.36
CA ALA A 398 -4.55 -34.88 -6.36
C ALA A 398 -3.10 -35.40 -6.46
N GLY A 399 -2.79 -36.57 -5.86
CA GLY A 399 -1.49 -37.25 -6.02
C GLY A 399 -0.24 -36.39 -5.74
N GLY A 400 -0.34 -35.37 -4.87
CA GLY A 400 0.74 -34.43 -4.62
C GLY A 400 0.87 -33.32 -5.69
N LEU A 401 -0.10 -33.19 -6.59
CA LEU A 401 -0.11 -32.18 -7.66
C LEU A 401 -0.57 -30.77 -7.20
N GLY A 402 -0.73 -30.56 -5.89
CA GLY A 402 -0.96 -29.24 -5.28
C GLY A 402 -2.42 -28.82 -5.16
N SER A 403 -3.37 -29.52 -5.78
CA SER A 403 -4.79 -29.14 -5.75
C SER A 403 -5.55 -29.65 -4.53
N SER A 404 -6.54 -28.87 -4.08
CA SER A 404 -7.57 -29.35 -3.14
C SER A 404 -8.73 -29.94 -3.93
N ILE A 405 -9.10 -31.19 -3.59
CA ILE A 405 -10.19 -31.92 -4.22
C ILE A 405 -11.21 -32.39 -3.17
N PRO A 406 -12.51 -32.35 -3.45
CA PRO A 406 -13.54 -32.87 -2.54
C PRO A 406 -13.74 -34.38 -2.66
N PHE A 407 -12.65 -35.13 -2.83
CA PHE A 407 -12.64 -36.57 -2.92
C PHE A 407 -11.66 -37.14 -1.92
N THR A 408 -12.06 -38.27 -1.30
CA THR A 408 -11.15 -39.12 -0.55
C THR A 408 -10.58 -40.17 -1.49
N GLU A 409 -9.31 -40.49 -1.35
CA GLU A 409 -8.66 -41.52 -2.15
C GLU A 409 -9.42 -42.86 -2.07
N GLY A 410 -9.58 -43.51 -3.20
CA GLY A 410 -10.33 -44.79 -3.30
C GLY A 410 -11.84 -44.65 -3.39
N GLN A 411 -12.37 -43.44 -3.34
CA GLN A 411 -13.82 -43.18 -3.43
C GLN A 411 -14.23 -42.69 -4.80
N TRP A 412 -15.40 -43.15 -5.25
CA TRP A 412 -15.97 -42.87 -6.56
C TRP A 412 -17.40 -42.36 -6.43
N LYS A 413 -17.87 -41.67 -7.45
CA LYS A 413 -19.25 -41.22 -7.55
C LYS A 413 -19.68 -41.04 -9.01
N PRO A 414 -21.00 -41.03 -9.31
CA PRO A 414 -21.51 -40.63 -10.62
C PRO A 414 -21.33 -39.16 -10.88
N PHE A 415 -21.30 -38.76 -12.14
CA PHE A 415 -21.49 -37.36 -12.51
C PHE A 415 -22.92 -36.90 -12.22
N ALA A 416 -23.09 -35.62 -11.89
CA ALA A 416 -24.39 -35.00 -11.86
C ALA A 416 -24.84 -34.67 -13.29
N ILE A 417 -26.09 -34.91 -13.63
CA ILE A 417 -26.63 -34.57 -14.95
C ILE A 417 -27.08 -33.12 -14.99
N GLY A 418 -26.62 -32.40 -16.01
CA GLY A 418 -27.00 -31.02 -16.31
C GLY A 418 -26.22 -29.98 -15.49
N TYR A 419 -26.02 -28.81 -16.10
CA TYR A 419 -25.17 -27.73 -15.55
C TYR A 419 -25.66 -27.19 -14.20
N GLN A 420 -26.96 -27.23 -13.93
CA GLN A 420 -27.55 -26.75 -12.67
C GLN A 420 -27.15 -27.62 -11.46
N ASN A 421 -26.74 -28.86 -11.72
CA ASN A 421 -26.33 -29.83 -10.71
C ASN A 421 -24.81 -30.03 -10.66
N ALA A 422 -24.04 -29.24 -11.42
CA ALA A 422 -22.58 -29.36 -11.49
C ALA A 422 -21.94 -29.42 -10.11
N GLN A 423 -21.03 -30.37 -9.92
CA GLN A 423 -20.40 -30.62 -8.63
C GLN A 423 -18.97 -30.07 -8.61
N PRO A 424 -18.50 -29.46 -7.51
CA PRO A 424 -17.12 -29.06 -7.39
C PRO A 424 -16.19 -30.27 -7.40
N VAL A 425 -15.10 -30.17 -8.15
CA VAL A 425 -14.10 -31.23 -8.34
C VAL A 425 -12.68 -30.79 -7.98
N MET A 426 -12.36 -29.52 -8.11
CA MET A 426 -11.14 -28.89 -7.59
C MET A 426 -11.49 -27.53 -6.98
N ILE A 427 -10.88 -27.19 -5.85
CA ILE A 427 -11.16 -25.95 -5.14
C ILE A 427 -9.85 -25.43 -4.54
N ASN A 428 -9.57 -24.14 -4.72
CA ASN A 428 -8.61 -23.43 -3.91
C ASN A 428 -9.21 -22.07 -3.50
N PRO A 429 -9.43 -21.80 -2.20
CA PRO A 429 -10.02 -20.56 -1.72
C PRO A 429 -9.01 -19.39 -1.60
N LYS A 430 -7.80 -19.56 -2.16
CA LYS A 430 -6.71 -18.57 -2.15
C LYS A 430 -6.02 -18.56 -3.51
N THR A 431 -5.29 -17.48 -3.79
CA THR A 431 -4.42 -17.43 -4.96
C THR A 431 -3.40 -18.59 -4.92
N PRO A 432 -3.41 -19.52 -5.88
CA PRO A 432 -2.42 -20.58 -5.93
C PRO A 432 -1.04 -20.02 -6.25
N SER A 433 -0.01 -20.56 -5.60
CA SER A 433 1.38 -20.16 -5.84
C SER A 433 1.96 -20.69 -7.16
N GLN A 434 1.30 -21.67 -7.75
CA GLN A 434 1.67 -22.33 -9.01
C GLN A 434 0.45 -22.98 -9.64
N THR A 435 0.60 -23.50 -10.87
CA THR A 435 -0.46 -24.31 -11.48
C THR A 435 -0.74 -25.54 -10.62
N GLU A 436 -1.99 -25.69 -10.22
CA GLU A 436 -2.48 -26.85 -9.48
C GLU A 436 -3.11 -27.84 -10.45
N SER A 437 -2.93 -29.13 -10.20
CA SER A 437 -3.45 -30.18 -11.06
C SER A 437 -4.05 -31.32 -10.25
N ALA A 438 -5.01 -32.02 -10.84
CA ALA A 438 -5.53 -33.28 -10.33
C ALA A 438 -5.83 -34.25 -11.49
N ASN A 439 -5.68 -35.53 -11.27
CA ASN A 439 -6.09 -36.53 -12.24
C ASN A 439 -7.57 -36.85 -12.03
N VAL A 440 -8.38 -36.71 -13.08
CA VAL A 440 -9.73 -37.25 -13.12
C VAL A 440 -9.62 -38.67 -13.67
N CYS A 441 -10.14 -39.64 -12.93
CA CYS A 441 -10.19 -41.03 -13.34
C CYS A 441 -11.62 -41.42 -13.63
N TYR A 442 -11.83 -41.95 -14.81
CA TYR A 442 -13.11 -42.50 -15.29
C TYR A 442 -13.10 -44.00 -15.16
N ARG A 443 -14.17 -44.56 -14.69
CA ARG A 443 -14.34 -46.03 -14.53
C ARG A 443 -15.64 -46.46 -15.16
N ILE A 444 -15.56 -47.53 -15.92
CA ILE A 444 -16.70 -48.18 -16.58
C ILE A 444 -16.68 -49.68 -16.38
N THR A 445 -17.84 -50.27 -16.17
CA THR A 445 -18.06 -51.72 -16.16
C THR A 445 -19.21 -52.06 -17.10
N ALA A 446 -19.11 -53.16 -17.83
CA ALA A 446 -20.16 -53.68 -18.68
C ALA A 446 -20.47 -55.16 -18.30
N THR A 447 -21.75 -55.47 -18.17
CA THR A 447 -22.22 -56.85 -17.95
C THR A 447 -22.37 -57.61 -19.26
N THR A 448 -22.49 -58.96 -19.19
CA THR A 448 -22.75 -59.77 -20.38
C THR A 448 -24.12 -59.55 -21.01
N THR A 449 -25.01 -58.87 -20.31
CA THR A 449 -26.37 -58.52 -20.80
C THR A 449 -26.46 -57.10 -21.36
N GLN A 450 -25.36 -56.34 -21.32
CA GLN A 450 -25.33 -55.01 -21.92
C GLN A 450 -25.38 -55.17 -23.44
N GLU A 451 -26.26 -54.40 -24.09
CA GLU A 451 -26.36 -54.36 -25.54
C GLU A 451 -25.02 -54.00 -26.19
N ALA A 452 -24.66 -54.70 -27.26
CA ALA A 452 -23.44 -54.39 -28.00
C ALA A 452 -23.64 -53.10 -28.82
N GLY A 453 -22.62 -52.26 -28.88
CA GLY A 453 -22.65 -51.02 -29.63
C GLY A 453 -21.64 -49.98 -29.10
N GLU A 454 -21.68 -48.80 -29.72
CA GLU A 454 -20.86 -47.68 -29.27
C GLU A 454 -21.68 -46.81 -28.31
N TYR A 455 -21.05 -46.45 -27.18
CA TYR A 455 -21.66 -45.66 -26.14
C TYR A 455 -20.88 -44.35 -25.95
N GLU A 456 -21.57 -43.21 -25.82
CA GLU A 456 -20.98 -41.91 -25.61
C GLU A 456 -21.61 -41.22 -24.41
N ALA A 457 -20.79 -40.52 -23.62
CA ALA A 457 -21.18 -39.51 -22.63
C ALA A 457 -20.38 -38.24 -22.82
N LYS A 458 -20.98 -37.09 -22.52
CA LYS A 458 -20.30 -35.79 -22.60
C LYS A 458 -20.16 -35.19 -21.23
N VAL A 459 -18.90 -35.08 -20.76
CA VAL A 459 -18.57 -34.45 -19.49
C VAL A 459 -18.07 -33.03 -19.74
N VAL A 460 -18.60 -32.09 -19.00
CA VAL A 460 -18.28 -30.67 -19.12
C VAL A 460 -17.61 -30.19 -17.83
N TYR A 461 -16.50 -29.50 -17.97
CA TYR A 461 -15.79 -28.83 -16.87
C TYR A 461 -15.91 -27.33 -17.01
N THR A 462 -16.10 -26.65 -15.87
CA THR A 462 -16.14 -25.19 -15.79
C THR A 462 -15.23 -24.72 -14.69
N ALA A 463 -14.26 -23.87 -15.01
CA ALA A 463 -13.39 -23.21 -14.05
C ALA A 463 -13.87 -21.77 -13.83
N THR A 464 -13.98 -21.36 -12.56
CA THR A 464 -14.39 -20.01 -12.16
C THR A 464 -13.42 -19.45 -11.14
N ALA A 465 -12.85 -18.27 -11.42
CA ALA A 465 -12.01 -17.56 -10.49
C ALA A 465 -12.82 -16.53 -9.67
N THR A 466 -12.42 -16.27 -8.43
CA THR A 466 -13.09 -15.33 -7.52
C THR A 466 -12.17 -14.14 -7.25
N PHE A 467 -12.45 -13.01 -7.92
CA PHE A 467 -11.71 -11.74 -7.81
C PHE A 467 -12.27 -10.82 -6.75
#